data_4e882f7b3f2d437fadc439ab13871fbe
#
_entry.id   4e882f7b3f2d437fadc439ab13871fbe
#
_cell.length_a   1.000
_cell.length_b   1.000
_cell.length_c   1.000
_cell.angle_alpha   90.00
_cell.angle_beta   90.00
_cell.angle_gamma   90.00
#
_symmetry.space_group_name_H-M   'P 1'
#
loop_
_entity.id
_entity.type
_entity.pdbx_description
1 polymer ?
#
loop_
_entity_poly.entity_id
_entity_poly.type
_entity_poly.pdbx_seq_one_letter_code
_entity_poly.pdbx_strand_id
1 'polypeptide(L)'
;MIASADDEPMVHGTLMAGFAQACINLNIVAGRQVNELLRDLDVGQWYPLRRWFQLEQLIGATYQHIDPIRLKLGIEMMTLWYHRGPGREVVRRGADFLHFQTGSTGIVSVIRGPQGLVGSFDLREFDAEAGRAVIHSTTPFHRKIECGVLIGGLLAPGDLDYVDVHNDGDPNLLVVEFH
;
A
#
# COMPACT_ATOMS: atom_id res chain seq x y z
N MET A 1 12.35 25.29 -19.20
CA MET A 1 12.32 25.24 -17.73
C MET A 1 12.77 23.82 -17.35
N ILE A 2 13.92 23.70 -16.71
CA ILE A 2 14.38 22.42 -16.15
C ILE A 2 13.61 22.27 -14.84
N ALA A 3 12.75 21.25 -14.73
CA ALA A 3 12.05 20.92 -13.49
C ALA A 3 13.12 20.74 -12.38
N SER A 4 12.92 21.38 -11.24
CA SER A 4 13.84 21.21 -10.13
C SER A 4 13.74 19.77 -9.61
N ALA A 5 14.80 19.24 -9.02
CA ALA A 5 14.80 17.88 -8.45
C ALA A 5 13.74 17.72 -7.34
N ASP A 6 13.21 18.81 -6.81
CA ASP A 6 12.15 18.85 -5.80
C ASP A 6 10.73 18.68 -6.39
N ASP A 7 10.58 18.74 -7.71
CA ASP A 7 9.26 18.62 -8.39
C ASP A 7 8.92 17.18 -8.80
N GLU A 8 9.83 16.22 -8.67
CA GLU A 8 9.57 14.82 -9.03
C GLU A 8 8.95 14.06 -7.83
N PRO A 9 7.83 13.34 -8.03
CA PRO A 9 7.29 12.49 -6.97
C PRO A 9 8.23 11.32 -6.67
N MET A 10 8.43 11.04 -5.38
CA MET A 10 9.37 10.05 -4.90
C MET A 10 8.67 9.02 -4.02
N VAL A 11 9.17 7.79 -4.05
CA VAL A 11 8.73 6.67 -3.21
C VAL A 11 9.89 6.19 -2.34
N HIS A 12 9.60 5.82 -1.10
CA HIS A 12 10.61 5.35 -0.17
C HIS A 12 11.02 3.90 -0.45
N GLY A 13 12.31 3.57 -0.30
CA GLY A 13 12.86 2.25 -0.58
C GLY A 13 12.22 1.12 0.23
N THR A 14 11.78 1.37 1.45
CA THR A 14 11.05 0.39 2.29
C THR A 14 9.79 -0.13 1.62
N LEU A 15 9.02 0.73 0.92
CA LEU A 15 7.81 0.30 0.23
C LEU A 15 8.14 -0.66 -0.92
N MET A 16 9.16 -0.32 -1.73
CA MET A 16 9.60 -1.16 -2.84
C MET A 16 10.18 -2.49 -2.36
N ALA A 17 10.95 -2.48 -1.27
CA ALA A 17 11.48 -3.71 -0.65
C ALA A 17 10.34 -4.61 -0.12
N GLY A 18 9.34 -4.03 0.55
CA GLY A 18 8.15 -4.76 1.00
C GLY A 18 7.38 -5.40 -0.16
N PHE A 19 7.22 -4.68 -1.26
CA PHE A 19 6.58 -5.19 -2.47
C PHE A 19 7.37 -6.36 -3.09
N ALA A 20 8.69 -6.23 -3.22
CA ALA A 20 9.54 -7.30 -3.73
C ALA A 20 9.47 -8.57 -2.86
N GLN A 21 9.52 -8.40 -1.54
CA GLN A 21 9.41 -9.53 -0.61
C GLN A 21 8.03 -10.20 -0.68
N ALA A 22 6.96 -9.42 -0.83
CA ALA A 22 5.61 -9.96 -1.05
C ALA A 22 5.54 -10.78 -2.36
N CYS A 23 6.16 -10.30 -3.43
CA CYS A 23 6.26 -11.05 -4.69
C CYS A 23 6.93 -12.41 -4.49
N ILE A 24 8.00 -12.49 -3.69
CA ILE A 24 8.71 -13.74 -3.41
C ILE A 24 7.82 -14.68 -2.61
N ASN A 25 7.24 -14.19 -1.52
CA ASN A 25 6.42 -15.01 -0.62
C ASN A 25 5.20 -15.60 -1.33
N LEU A 26 4.60 -14.86 -2.25
CA LEU A 26 3.46 -15.29 -3.05
C LEU A 26 3.84 -16.09 -4.30
N ASN A 27 5.13 -16.36 -4.50
CA ASN A 27 5.64 -17.03 -5.71
C ASN A 27 5.17 -16.36 -7.01
N ILE A 28 5.16 -15.02 -7.05
CA ILE A 28 4.82 -14.28 -8.26
C ILE A 28 5.84 -14.59 -9.36
N VAL A 29 5.36 -14.93 -10.56
CA VAL A 29 6.22 -15.35 -11.68
C VAL A 29 7.30 -14.29 -12.00
N ALA A 30 6.93 -13.02 -12.01
CA ALA A 30 7.85 -11.91 -12.22
C ALA A 30 8.73 -11.55 -11.00
N GLY A 31 8.61 -12.27 -9.88
CA GLY A 31 9.28 -11.92 -8.62
C GLY A 31 10.82 -11.88 -8.74
N ARG A 32 11.42 -12.73 -9.58
CA ARG A 32 12.87 -12.68 -9.85
C ARG A 32 13.27 -11.38 -10.55
N GLN A 33 12.53 -10.97 -11.58
CA GLN A 33 12.81 -9.73 -12.32
C GLN A 33 12.58 -8.51 -11.42
N VAL A 34 11.56 -8.52 -10.55
CA VAL A 34 11.37 -7.50 -9.52
C VAL A 34 12.60 -7.39 -8.64
N ASN A 35 13.13 -8.51 -8.15
CA ASN A 35 14.34 -8.54 -7.33
C ASN A 35 15.58 -8.03 -8.07
N GLU A 36 15.72 -8.35 -9.35
CA GLU A 36 16.83 -7.85 -10.16
C GLU A 36 16.78 -6.34 -10.31
N LEU A 37 15.58 -5.78 -10.56
CA LEU A 37 15.37 -4.33 -10.62
C LEU A 37 15.69 -3.61 -9.30
N LEU A 38 15.59 -4.31 -8.18
CA LEU A 38 15.81 -3.76 -6.84
C LEU A 38 17.13 -4.23 -6.20
N ARG A 39 18.03 -4.86 -6.97
CA ARG A 39 19.31 -5.40 -6.45
C ARG A 39 20.12 -4.35 -5.69
N ASP A 40 20.17 -3.12 -6.19
CA ASP A 40 20.93 -2.01 -5.63
C ASP A 40 20.05 -1.05 -4.81
N LEU A 41 18.90 -1.55 -4.34
CA LEU A 41 17.98 -0.75 -3.53
C LEU A 41 18.53 -0.56 -2.11
N ASP A 42 18.77 0.68 -1.73
CA ASP A 42 18.93 1.08 -0.33
C ASP A 42 17.53 1.39 0.24
N VAL A 43 17.11 0.60 1.22
CA VAL A 43 15.77 0.74 1.83
C VAL A 43 15.57 2.07 2.54
N GLY A 44 16.64 2.76 2.94
CA GLY A 44 16.60 4.07 3.60
C GLY A 44 16.54 5.26 2.63
N GLN A 45 16.59 5.03 1.34
CA GLN A 45 16.63 6.10 0.33
C GLN A 45 15.29 6.33 -0.36
N TRP A 46 15.20 7.48 -1.02
CA TRP A 46 14.07 7.88 -1.84
C TRP A 46 14.37 7.69 -3.31
N TYR A 47 13.40 7.18 -4.06
CA TYR A 47 13.52 6.87 -5.48
C TYR A 47 12.39 7.53 -6.27
N PRO A 48 12.61 7.89 -7.54
CA PRO A 48 11.54 8.38 -8.40
C PRO A 48 10.34 7.42 -8.43
N LEU A 49 9.13 7.96 -8.27
CA LEU A 49 7.89 7.17 -8.25
C LEU A 49 7.71 6.31 -9.51
N ARG A 50 8.29 6.71 -10.64
CA ARG A 50 8.28 5.90 -11.87
C ARG A 50 8.90 4.51 -11.68
N ARG A 51 9.83 4.31 -10.71
CA ARG A 51 10.37 2.97 -10.39
C ARG A 51 9.30 2.05 -9.82
N TRP A 52 8.40 2.58 -9.00
CA TRP A 52 7.24 1.84 -8.53
C TRP A 52 6.35 1.39 -9.68
N PHE A 53 6.02 2.29 -10.60
CA PHE A 53 5.20 1.94 -11.77
C PHE A 53 5.86 0.90 -12.68
N GLN A 54 7.19 0.92 -12.80
CA GLN A 54 7.93 -0.12 -13.53
C GLN A 54 7.76 -1.50 -12.89
N LEU A 55 7.77 -1.59 -11.54
CA LEU A 55 7.51 -2.84 -10.81
C LEU A 55 6.08 -3.33 -11.06
N GLU A 56 5.09 -2.45 -10.93
CA GLU A 56 3.70 -2.80 -11.20
C GLU A 56 3.48 -3.24 -12.65
N GLN A 57 4.07 -2.55 -13.60
CA GLN A 57 3.98 -2.89 -15.02
C GLN A 57 4.60 -4.25 -15.33
N LEU A 58 5.73 -4.58 -14.71
CA LEU A 58 6.40 -5.87 -14.88
C LEU A 58 5.49 -7.03 -14.43
N ILE A 59 4.81 -6.87 -13.30
CA ILE A 59 3.85 -7.87 -12.83
C ILE A 59 2.62 -7.89 -13.72
N GLY A 60 2.09 -6.72 -14.10
CA GLY A 60 0.92 -6.60 -14.97
C GLY A 60 1.08 -7.27 -16.33
N ALA A 61 2.28 -7.24 -16.90
CA ALA A 61 2.60 -7.91 -18.17
C ALA A 61 2.58 -9.45 -18.07
N THR A 62 2.64 -10.00 -16.85
CA THR A 62 2.76 -11.45 -16.62
C THR A 62 1.39 -12.14 -16.47
N TYR A 63 0.36 -11.41 -16.04
CA TYR A 63 -0.94 -11.96 -15.72
C TYR A 63 -2.07 -11.33 -16.53
N GLN A 64 -3.00 -12.15 -17.02
CA GLN A 64 -4.20 -11.66 -17.72
C GLN A 64 -5.20 -10.99 -16.76
N HIS A 65 -5.30 -11.51 -15.53
CA HIS A 65 -6.16 -11.00 -14.48
C HIS A 65 -5.30 -10.55 -13.30
N ILE A 66 -4.82 -9.32 -13.36
CA ILE A 66 -3.83 -8.78 -12.41
C ILE A 66 -4.45 -8.32 -11.08
N ASP A 67 -5.72 -7.91 -11.05
CA ASP A 67 -6.34 -7.31 -9.86
C ASP A 67 -6.36 -8.22 -8.62
N PRO A 68 -6.67 -9.53 -8.72
CA PRO A 68 -6.52 -10.45 -7.58
C PRO A 68 -5.08 -10.56 -7.08
N ILE A 69 -4.10 -10.44 -7.98
CA ILE A 69 -2.67 -10.47 -7.62
C ILE A 69 -2.29 -9.19 -6.87
N ARG A 70 -2.73 -8.01 -7.35
CA ARG A 70 -2.53 -6.73 -6.67
C ARG A 70 -3.12 -6.72 -5.27
N LEU A 71 -4.33 -7.26 -5.12
CA LEU A 71 -4.98 -7.39 -3.81
C LEU A 71 -4.12 -8.24 -2.86
N LYS A 72 -3.69 -9.42 -3.30
CA LYS A 72 -2.84 -10.33 -2.50
C LYS A 72 -1.49 -9.70 -2.16
N LEU A 73 -0.89 -8.96 -3.09
CA LEU A 73 0.37 -8.23 -2.83
C LEU A 73 0.20 -7.22 -1.71
N GLY A 74 -0.85 -6.41 -1.73
CA GLY A 74 -1.14 -5.44 -0.66
C GLY A 74 -1.33 -6.13 0.69
N ILE A 75 -2.09 -7.23 0.75
CA ILE A 75 -2.29 -8.04 1.96
C ILE A 75 -0.95 -8.54 2.50
N GLU A 76 -0.13 -9.17 1.64
CA GLU A 76 1.16 -9.75 2.03
C GLU A 76 2.15 -8.68 2.50
N MET A 77 2.20 -7.52 1.84
CA MET A 77 3.04 -6.40 2.26
C MET A 77 2.74 -5.99 3.72
N MET A 78 1.46 -5.88 4.09
CA MET A 78 1.08 -5.49 5.45
C MET A 78 1.27 -6.61 6.45
N THR A 79 1.03 -7.85 6.08
CA THR A 79 1.34 -9.03 6.89
C THR A 79 2.84 -9.06 7.25
N LEU A 80 3.70 -8.83 6.26
CA LEU A 80 5.16 -8.76 6.48
C LEU A 80 5.54 -7.56 7.35
N TRP A 81 5.00 -6.38 7.05
CA TRP A 81 5.26 -5.17 7.83
C TRP A 81 4.86 -5.35 9.30
N TYR A 82 3.71 -5.98 9.56
CA TYR A 82 3.23 -6.22 10.91
C TYR A 82 4.08 -7.28 11.66
N HIS A 83 4.34 -8.43 11.04
CA HIS A 83 4.98 -9.56 11.71
C HIS A 83 6.50 -9.51 11.73
N ARG A 84 7.14 -8.88 10.75
CA ARG A 84 8.60 -8.82 10.58
C ARG A 84 9.17 -7.40 10.64
N GLY A 85 8.33 -6.40 10.56
CA GLY A 85 8.66 -4.98 10.66
C GLY A 85 8.15 -4.36 11.96
N PRO A 86 8.00 -3.02 11.99
CA PRO A 86 7.61 -2.27 13.19
C PRO A 86 6.12 -2.33 13.52
N GLY A 87 5.29 -3.02 12.72
CA GLY A 87 3.84 -2.93 12.80
C GLY A 87 3.26 -3.24 14.17
N ARG A 88 3.79 -4.28 14.87
CA ARG A 88 3.34 -4.65 16.23
C ARG A 88 3.62 -3.59 17.30
N GLU A 89 4.58 -2.70 17.05
CA GLU A 89 4.93 -1.64 17.99
C GLU A 89 3.98 -0.45 17.87
N VAL A 90 3.40 -0.23 16.68
CA VAL A 90 2.59 0.95 16.36
C VAL A 90 1.09 0.66 16.24
N VAL A 91 0.70 -0.58 15.90
CA VAL A 91 -0.69 -1.01 15.76
C VAL A 91 -0.98 -2.16 16.71
N ARG A 92 -1.92 -1.97 17.64
CA ARG A 92 -2.31 -2.97 18.65
C ARG A 92 -3.57 -3.72 18.27
N ARG A 93 -4.51 -3.05 17.63
CA ARG A 93 -5.81 -3.58 17.20
C ARG A 93 -6.01 -3.26 15.72
N GLY A 94 -6.76 -4.11 15.01
CA GLY A 94 -7.02 -3.92 13.60
C GLY A 94 -7.54 -2.53 13.26
N ALA A 95 -8.54 -2.05 14.00
CA ALA A 95 -9.11 -0.71 13.78
C ALA A 95 -8.09 0.44 13.95
N ASP A 96 -7.05 0.29 14.78
CA ASP A 96 -5.99 1.31 14.94
C ASP A 96 -5.18 1.49 13.67
N PHE A 97 -5.12 0.45 12.83
CA PHE A 97 -4.41 0.51 11.55
C PHE A 97 -4.99 1.58 10.62
N LEU A 98 -6.30 1.82 10.65
CA LEU A 98 -6.93 2.87 9.83
C LEU A 98 -6.38 4.25 10.19
N HIS A 99 -6.27 4.57 11.48
CA HIS A 99 -5.71 5.84 11.95
C HIS A 99 -4.20 5.94 11.65
N PHE A 100 -3.46 4.83 11.79
CA PHE A 100 -2.06 4.78 11.41
C PHE A 100 -1.89 5.05 9.92
N GLN A 101 -2.61 4.32 9.06
CA GLN A 101 -2.43 4.36 7.61
C GLN A 101 -2.85 5.70 6.99
N THR A 102 -3.85 6.36 7.56
CA THR A 102 -4.32 7.69 7.13
C THR A 102 -3.61 8.84 7.84
N GLY A 103 -2.77 8.56 8.82
CA GLY A 103 -1.98 9.53 9.56
C GLY A 103 -0.64 9.86 8.88
N SER A 104 0.11 10.76 9.50
CA SER A 104 1.41 11.26 8.97
C SER A 104 2.50 10.18 8.90
N THR A 105 2.36 9.08 9.60
CA THR A 105 3.29 7.94 9.61
C THR A 105 2.86 6.77 8.73
N GLY A 106 1.67 6.86 8.12
CA GLY A 106 1.15 5.86 7.20
C GLY A 106 1.65 6.03 5.76
N ILE A 107 0.74 5.96 4.80
CA ILE A 107 1.08 5.98 3.37
C ILE A 107 1.83 7.24 2.95
N VAL A 108 1.51 8.39 3.55
CA VAL A 108 2.19 9.67 3.26
C VAL A 108 3.65 9.69 3.74
N SER A 109 4.07 8.76 4.59
CA SER A 109 5.46 8.62 5.03
C SER A 109 6.35 7.90 4.02
N VAL A 110 5.76 7.21 3.04
CA VAL A 110 6.48 6.42 2.02
C VAL A 110 6.39 6.99 0.62
N ILE A 111 5.68 8.12 0.45
CA ILE A 111 5.59 8.89 -0.80
C ILE A 111 5.77 10.37 -0.50
N ARG A 112 6.47 11.10 -1.35
CA ARG A 112 6.65 12.56 -1.24
C ARG A 112 6.74 13.21 -2.61
N GLY A 113 6.40 14.50 -2.67
CA GLY A 113 6.45 15.31 -3.90
C GLY A 113 5.32 16.33 -3.93
N PRO A 114 5.10 16.98 -5.08
CA PRO A 114 3.98 17.91 -5.25
C PRO A 114 2.64 17.24 -4.96
N GLN A 115 1.78 17.89 -4.17
CA GLN A 115 0.49 17.35 -3.72
C GLN A 115 -0.39 16.85 -4.88
N GLY A 116 -0.38 17.54 -6.02
CA GLY A 116 -1.13 17.12 -7.21
C GLY A 116 -0.63 15.83 -7.87
N LEU A 117 0.59 15.36 -7.51
CA LEU A 117 1.18 14.14 -8.06
C LEU A 117 1.19 12.98 -7.05
N VAL A 118 1.25 13.28 -5.75
CA VAL A 118 1.26 12.26 -4.69
C VAL A 118 -0.10 12.01 -4.08
N GLY A 119 -1.03 12.97 -4.24
CA GLY A 119 -2.40 12.85 -3.76
C GLY A 119 -2.53 12.81 -2.23
N SER A 120 -3.62 12.24 -1.75
CA SER A 120 -3.94 12.09 -0.33
C SER A 120 -4.59 10.74 -0.03
N PHE A 121 -4.60 10.39 1.25
CA PHE A 121 -5.23 9.18 1.76
C PHE A 121 -5.88 9.52 3.10
N ASP A 122 -7.16 9.91 3.05
CA ASP A 122 -7.85 10.57 4.15
C ASP A 122 -8.99 9.71 4.72
N LEU A 123 -9.00 9.51 6.04
CA LEU A 123 -10.12 8.90 6.74
C LEU A 123 -11.28 9.92 6.81
N ARG A 124 -12.37 9.63 6.12
CA ARG A 124 -13.57 10.50 6.06
C ARG A 124 -14.60 10.17 7.11
N GLU A 125 -14.81 8.88 7.32
CA GLU A 125 -15.76 8.35 8.30
C GLU A 125 -15.11 7.19 9.05
N PHE A 126 -15.42 7.07 10.33
CA PHE A 126 -15.00 5.95 11.16
C PHE A 126 -16.03 5.66 12.22
N ASP A 127 -16.61 4.48 12.19
CA ASP A 127 -17.54 3.96 13.18
C ASP A 127 -17.08 2.58 13.63
N ALA A 128 -16.43 2.52 14.80
CA ALA A 128 -15.90 1.28 15.36
C ALA A 128 -17.01 0.32 15.83
N GLU A 129 -18.17 0.85 16.24
CA GLU A 129 -19.29 0.03 16.71
C GLU A 129 -20.02 -0.63 15.54
N ALA A 130 -20.20 0.12 14.46
CA ALA A 130 -20.76 -0.41 13.22
C ALA A 130 -19.76 -1.24 12.41
N GLY A 131 -18.46 -1.23 12.76
CA GLY A 131 -17.41 -1.89 12.00
C GLY A 131 -17.25 -1.32 10.60
N ARG A 132 -17.31 -0.01 10.45
CA ARG A 132 -17.31 0.67 9.15
C ARG A 132 -16.39 1.89 9.13
N ALA A 133 -15.67 2.05 8.01
CA ALA A 133 -14.92 3.27 7.72
C ALA A 133 -15.04 3.65 6.25
N VAL A 134 -14.80 4.93 5.93
CA VAL A 134 -14.72 5.44 4.57
C VAL A 134 -13.41 6.20 4.41
N ILE A 135 -12.62 5.82 3.41
CA ILE A 135 -11.36 6.44 3.08
C ILE A 135 -11.46 7.07 1.69
N HIS A 136 -11.01 8.30 1.57
CA HIS A 136 -10.84 8.96 0.27
C HIS A 136 -9.36 8.89 -0.14
N SER A 137 -9.08 8.26 -1.26
CA SER A 137 -7.74 8.12 -1.80
C SER A 137 -7.62 8.78 -3.17
N THR A 138 -6.65 9.68 -3.29
CA THR A 138 -6.19 10.25 -4.57
C THR A 138 -4.73 9.94 -4.83
N THR A 139 -4.14 9.01 -4.07
CA THR A 139 -2.75 8.59 -4.27
C THR A 139 -2.55 8.00 -5.67
N PRO A 140 -1.32 7.98 -6.20
CA PRO A 140 -1.02 7.37 -7.48
C PRO A 140 -0.95 5.83 -7.44
N PHE A 141 -1.09 5.21 -6.26
CA PHE A 141 -1.06 3.76 -6.12
C PHE A 141 -2.33 3.11 -6.67
N HIS A 142 -2.19 1.87 -7.14
CA HIS A 142 -3.33 1.13 -7.69
C HIS A 142 -4.34 0.77 -6.58
N ARG A 143 -5.63 1.05 -6.81
CA ARG A 143 -6.71 0.83 -5.81
C ARG A 143 -6.77 -0.58 -5.26
N LYS A 144 -6.50 -1.61 -6.08
CA LYS A 144 -6.47 -3.00 -5.60
C LYS A 144 -5.31 -3.30 -4.65
N ILE A 145 -4.17 -2.62 -4.81
CA ILE A 145 -3.07 -2.70 -3.84
C ILE A 145 -3.49 -2.01 -2.54
N GLU A 146 -4.09 -0.82 -2.61
CA GLU A 146 -4.59 -0.12 -1.42
C GLU A 146 -5.66 -0.92 -0.67
N CYS A 147 -6.62 -1.53 -1.38
CA CYS A 147 -7.57 -2.45 -0.76
C CYS A 147 -6.85 -3.59 -0.03
N GLY A 148 -5.86 -4.20 -0.65
CA GLY A 148 -5.04 -5.24 -0.03
C GLY A 148 -4.27 -4.76 1.20
N VAL A 149 -3.70 -3.56 1.14
CA VAL A 149 -3.03 -2.92 2.28
C VAL A 149 -3.99 -2.74 3.46
N LEU A 150 -5.20 -2.25 3.21
CA LEU A 150 -6.22 -2.09 4.25
C LEU A 150 -6.64 -3.43 4.84
N ILE A 151 -6.97 -4.42 4.02
CA ILE A 151 -7.33 -5.76 4.48
C ILE A 151 -6.20 -6.38 5.30
N GLY A 152 -4.98 -6.39 4.77
CA GLY A 152 -3.82 -6.99 5.44
C GLY A 152 -3.48 -6.30 6.76
N GLY A 153 -3.53 -4.97 6.80
CA GLY A 153 -3.22 -4.19 8.00
C GLY A 153 -4.27 -4.33 9.11
N LEU A 154 -5.54 -4.39 8.74
CA LEU A 154 -6.65 -4.60 9.67
C LEU A 154 -6.65 -6.03 10.27
N LEU A 155 -6.38 -7.05 9.46
CA LEU A 155 -6.38 -8.45 9.90
C LEU A 155 -5.11 -8.86 10.65
N ALA A 156 -3.98 -8.18 10.43
CA ALA A 156 -2.68 -8.59 10.95
C ALA A 156 -2.59 -8.68 12.49
N PRO A 157 -3.24 -7.82 13.31
CA PRO A 157 -3.27 -7.97 14.75
C PRO A 157 -4.02 -9.21 15.25
N GLY A 158 -4.97 -9.74 14.46
CA GLY A 158 -5.70 -10.98 14.77
C GLY A 158 -6.89 -10.81 15.71
N ASP A 159 -7.38 -9.60 15.88
CA ASP A 159 -8.56 -9.26 16.69
C ASP A 159 -9.83 -9.07 15.84
N LEU A 160 -9.70 -9.12 14.51
CA LEU A 160 -10.81 -9.07 13.56
C LEU A 160 -10.88 -10.38 12.77
N ASP A 161 -12.09 -10.91 12.61
CA ASP A 161 -12.36 -12.13 11.85
C ASP A 161 -12.71 -11.86 10.38
N TYR A 162 -13.12 -10.64 10.07
CA TYR A 162 -13.57 -10.26 8.74
C TYR A 162 -13.17 -8.82 8.40
N VAL A 163 -12.69 -8.64 7.19
CA VAL A 163 -12.47 -7.31 6.58
C VAL A 163 -12.80 -7.39 5.09
N ASP A 164 -13.64 -6.48 4.62
CA ASP A 164 -13.87 -6.25 3.20
C ASP A 164 -13.59 -4.79 2.85
N VAL A 165 -13.09 -4.56 1.63
CA VAL A 165 -12.81 -3.22 1.11
C VAL A 165 -13.30 -3.14 -0.33
N HIS A 166 -14.24 -2.25 -0.58
CA HIS A 166 -14.83 -2.06 -1.89
C HIS A 166 -15.03 -0.57 -2.24
N ASN A 167 -15.30 -0.29 -3.51
CA ASN A 167 -15.65 1.05 -3.98
C ASN A 167 -17.17 1.17 -4.04
N ASP A 168 -17.71 2.28 -3.57
CA ASP A 168 -19.14 2.60 -3.62
C ASP A 168 -19.41 3.67 -4.69
N GLY A 169 -19.28 3.28 -5.97
CA GLY A 169 -19.57 4.13 -7.12
C GLY A 169 -18.52 5.20 -7.45
N ASP A 170 -17.78 5.72 -6.47
CA ASP A 170 -16.65 6.64 -6.66
C ASP A 170 -15.33 5.85 -6.58
N PRO A 171 -14.49 5.85 -7.64
CA PRO A 171 -13.21 5.14 -7.64
C PRO A 171 -12.22 5.65 -6.59
N ASN A 172 -12.44 6.84 -6.04
CA ASN A 172 -11.60 7.41 -4.99
C ASN A 172 -12.10 7.12 -3.56
N LEU A 173 -13.31 6.57 -3.42
CA LEU A 173 -13.83 6.16 -2.12
C LEU A 173 -13.62 4.67 -1.90
N LEU A 174 -13.00 4.33 -0.78
CA LEU A 174 -12.83 2.97 -0.28
C LEU A 174 -13.72 2.82 0.96
N VAL A 175 -14.74 1.99 0.85
CA VAL A 175 -15.58 1.60 1.99
C VAL A 175 -14.94 0.36 2.62
N VAL A 176 -14.69 0.42 3.91
CA VAL A 176 -14.09 -0.64 4.71
C VAL A 176 -15.12 -1.16 5.69
N GLU A 177 -15.38 -2.46 5.66
CA GLU A 177 -16.24 -3.16 6.62
C GLU A 177 -15.41 -4.16 7.40
N PHE A 178 -15.56 -4.22 8.74
CA PHE A 178 -14.76 -5.07 9.60
C PHE A 178 -15.49 -5.51 10.88
N HIS A 179 -15.24 -6.72 11.33
CA HIS A 179 -15.74 -7.23 12.63
C HIS A 179 -14.91 -8.42 13.12
#